data_742c6b18d42061bff3f8a410b4cf1225
#
_entry.id   742c6b18d42061bff3f8a410b4cf1225
#
_cell.length_a   1.000
_cell.length_b   1.000
_cell.length_c   1.000
_cell.angle_alpha   90.00
_cell.angle_beta   90.00
_cell.angle_gamma   90.00
#
_symmetry.space_group_name_H-M   'P 1'
#
loop_
_entity.id
_entity.type
_entity.pdbx_description
1 polymer ?
#
loop_
_entity_poly.entity_id
_entity_poly.type
_entity_poly.pdbx_seq_one_letter_code
_entity_poly.pdbx_strand_id
1 'polypeptide(L)'
;MQLRCSFRLYPNGPQRQALARAFGCARVVFNDGLRARETARTGGDAFPTTGDLSTTLITEAKKTDERAWSGEVSAVVLQQALRDLDTAYRTFVDALKGTRPRVGAPRFKSRKDNRQAVRFTANARWRITTGGDLSLPKVGDVRV
;
A
#
# COMPACT_ATOMS: atom_id res chain seq x y z
N MET A 1 -1.43 -18.03 18.59
CA MET A 1 -2.35 -16.94 19.04
C MET A 1 -1.94 -15.62 18.41
N GLN A 2 -2.87 -14.91 17.83
CA GLN A 2 -2.62 -13.56 17.33
C GLN A 2 -3.24 -12.54 18.29
N LEU A 3 -2.43 -11.56 18.69
CA LEU A 3 -2.90 -10.45 19.51
C LEU A 3 -3.06 -9.22 18.63
N ARG A 4 -4.18 -8.53 18.76
CA ARG A 4 -4.44 -7.27 18.09
C ARG A 4 -4.63 -6.18 19.14
N CYS A 5 -3.75 -5.19 19.08
CA CYS A 5 -3.83 -4.01 19.94
C CYS A 5 -4.09 -2.78 19.09
N SER A 6 -4.92 -1.87 19.61
CA SER A 6 -5.23 -0.61 18.93
C SER A 6 -4.80 0.55 19.80
N PHE A 7 -4.04 1.47 19.22
CA PHE A 7 -3.56 2.68 19.89
C PHE A 7 -3.85 3.90 19.05
N ARG A 8 -4.16 4.99 19.71
CA ARG A 8 -4.29 6.28 19.04
C ARG A 8 -2.92 6.94 18.92
N LEU A 9 -2.62 7.51 17.75
CA LEU A 9 -1.38 8.23 17.51
C LEU A 9 -1.64 9.74 17.49
N TYR A 10 -0.65 10.51 17.94
CA TYR A 10 -0.69 11.97 18.00
C TYR A 10 0.48 12.55 17.18
N PRO A 11 0.42 12.49 15.85
CA PRO A 11 1.48 13.01 15.00
C PRO A 11 1.55 14.53 15.06
N ASN A 12 2.78 15.07 15.01
CA ASN A 12 2.99 16.51 14.84
C ASN A 12 2.75 16.93 13.38
N GLY A 13 2.93 18.21 13.04
CA GLY A 13 2.70 18.74 11.70
C GLY A 13 3.51 18.01 10.61
N PRO A 14 4.85 17.94 10.70
CA PRO A 14 5.67 17.21 9.73
C PRO A 14 5.32 15.72 9.62
N GLN A 15 5.00 15.06 10.73
CA GLN A 15 4.60 13.66 10.75
C GLN A 15 3.25 13.43 10.07
N ARG A 16 2.30 14.34 10.26
CA ARG A 16 1.01 14.29 9.53
C ARG A 16 1.21 14.39 8.02
N GLN A 17 2.12 15.25 7.58
CA GLN A 17 2.47 15.38 6.18
C GLN A 17 3.13 14.12 5.65
N ALA A 18 4.06 13.52 6.42
CA ALA A 18 4.72 12.26 6.04
C ALA A 18 3.70 11.11 5.94
N LEU A 19 2.76 11.02 6.87
CA LEU A 19 1.68 10.03 6.82
C LEU A 19 0.74 10.27 5.63
N ALA A 20 0.38 11.52 5.36
CA ALA A 20 -0.42 11.87 4.19
C ALA A 20 0.27 11.47 2.88
N ARG A 21 1.59 11.67 2.79
CA ARG A 21 2.38 11.18 1.65
C ARG A 21 2.33 9.66 1.56
N ALA A 22 2.49 8.95 2.68
CA ALA A 22 2.42 7.50 2.70
C ALA A 22 1.06 6.98 2.20
N PHE A 23 -0.04 7.55 2.67
CA PHE A 23 -1.38 7.20 2.21
C PHE A 23 -1.56 7.50 0.72
N GLY A 24 -1.13 8.67 0.27
CA GLY A 24 -1.24 9.09 -1.12
C GLY A 24 -0.41 8.21 -2.06
N CYS A 25 0.83 7.91 -1.69
CA CYS A 25 1.71 7.04 -2.46
C CYS A 25 1.16 5.62 -2.55
N ALA A 26 0.69 5.06 -1.43
CA ALA A 26 0.09 3.72 -1.42
C ALA A 26 -1.13 3.65 -2.35
N ARG A 27 -1.99 4.66 -2.32
CA ARG A 27 -3.14 4.76 -3.21
C ARG A 27 -2.72 4.80 -4.68
N VAL A 28 -1.75 5.62 -5.03
CA VAL A 28 -1.28 5.76 -6.42
C VAL A 28 -0.66 4.45 -6.91
N VAL A 29 0.18 3.80 -6.10
CA VAL A 29 0.79 2.52 -6.47
C VAL A 29 -0.28 1.44 -6.65
N PHE A 30 -1.26 1.36 -5.76
CA PHE A 30 -2.40 0.45 -5.92
C PHE A 30 -3.13 0.70 -7.24
N ASN A 31 -3.44 1.95 -7.54
CA ASN A 31 -4.16 2.34 -8.75
C ASN A 31 -3.32 2.09 -10.01
N ASP A 32 -2.03 2.38 -9.98
CA ASP A 32 -1.12 2.08 -11.09
C ASP A 32 -1.05 0.57 -11.35
N GLY A 33 -1.01 -0.23 -10.28
CA GLY A 33 -1.03 -1.69 -10.37
C GLY A 33 -2.33 -2.22 -10.97
N LEU A 34 -3.46 -1.68 -10.53
CA LEU A 34 -4.77 -2.05 -11.07
C LEU A 34 -4.83 -1.70 -12.56
N ARG A 35 -4.38 -0.51 -12.94
CA ARG A 35 -4.36 -0.08 -14.34
C ARG A 35 -3.48 -0.98 -15.20
N ALA A 36 -2.28 -1.34 -14.71
CA ALA A 36 -1.37 -2.23 -15.43
C ALA A 36 -2.01 -3.61 -15.68
N ARG A 37 -2.70 -4.16 -14.69
CA ARG A 37 -3.40 -5.44 -14.81
C ARG A 37 -4.61 -5.37 -15.75
N GLU A 38 -5.38 -4.31 -15.67
CA GLU A 38 -6.52 -4.10 -16.57
C GLU A 38 -6.06 -3.91 -18.03
N THR A 39 -4.97 -3.18 -18.24
CA THR A 39 -4.38 -3.01 -19.58
C THR A 39 -3.89 -4.33 -20.14
N ALA A 40 -3.20 -5.15 -19.35
CA ALA A 40 -2.74 -6.47 -19.77
C ALA A 40 -3.92 -7.39 -20.11
N ARG A 41 -4.96 -7.40 -19.29
CA ARG A 41 -6.17 -8.18 -19.54
C ARG A 41 -6.86 -7.78 -20.84
N THR A 42 -7.04 -6.50 -21.07
CA THR A 42 -7.69 -5.95 -22.27
C THR A 42 -6.86 -6.23 -23.53
N GLY A 43 -5.52 -6.15 -23.44
CA GLY A 43 -4.62 -6.40 -24.56
C GLY A 43 -4.31 -7.86 -24.81
N GLY A 44 -4.83 -8.78 -24.00
CA GLY A 44 -4.54 -10.21 -24.12
C GLY A 44 -3.12 -10.59 -23.69
N ASP A 45 -2.43 -9.71 -22.99
CA ASP A 45 -1.07 -9.94 -22.48
C ASP A 45 -1.08 -10.76 -21.18
N ALA A 46 0.10 -11.28 -20.82
CA ALA A 46 0.27 -11.98 -19.55
C ALA A 46 -0.04 -11.07 -18.38
N PHE A 47 -0.78 -11.59 -17.40
CA PHE A 47 -1.17 -10.86 -16.19
C PHE A 47 0.07 -10.60 -15.32
N PRO A 48 0.44 -9.33 -15.03
CA PRO A 48 1.65 -9.03 -14.28
C PRO A 48 1.57 -9.59 -12.85
N THR A 49 2.65 -10.19 -12.39
CA THR A 49 2.77 -10.66 -11.00
C THR A 49 3.01 -9.48 -10.06
N THR A 50 2.83 -9.72 -8.75
CA THR A 50 3.17 -8.71 -7.73
C THR A 50 4.65 -8.32 -7.80
N GLY A 51 5.55 -9.27 -8.10
CA GLY A 51 6.97 -9.00 -8.30
C GLY A 51 7.23 -8.08 -9.48
N ASP A 52 6.60 -8.36 -10.63
CA ASP A 52 6.70 -7.51 -11.83
C ASP A 52 6.21 -6.09 -11.56
N LEU A 53 5.07 -5.96 -10.89
CA LEU A 53 4.52 -4.66 -10.51
C LEU A 53 5.42 -3.92 -9.54
N SER A 54 6.01 -4.61 -8.57
CA SER A 54 6.96 -4.00 -7.63
C SER A 54 8.19 -3.44 -8.35
N THR A 55 8.75 -4.19 -9.29
CA THR A 55 9.90 -3.72 -10.08
C THR A 55 9.52 -2.50 -10.91
N THR A 56 8.44 -2.57 -11.65
CA THR A 56 8.04 -1.51 -12.60
C THR A 56 7.49 -0.28 -11.89
N LEU A 57 6.62 -0.46 -10.92
CA LEU A 57 5.84 0.65 -10.32
C LEU A 57 6.46 1.22 -9.05
N ILE A 58 7.44 0.56 -8.47
CA ILE A 58 8.16 1.05 -7.29
C ILE A 58 9.61 1.34 -7.64
N THR A 59 10.38 0.32 -8.00
CA THR A 59 11.83 0.45 -8.21
C THR A 59 12.15 1.33 -9.41
N GLU A 60 11.57 1.05 -10.57
CA GLU A 60 11.82 1.82 -11.79
C GLU A 60 11.08 3.17 -11.78
N ALA A 61 9.87 3.20 -11.25
CA ALA A 61 9.06 4.42 -11.20
C ALA A 61 9.71 5.54 -10.38
N LYS A 62 10.44 5.21 -9.31
CA LYS A 62 11.19 6.20 -8.51
C LYS A 62 12.21 6.99 -9.31
N LYS A 63 12.71 6.43 -10.40
CA LYS A 63 13.71 7.05 -11.28
C LYS A 63 13.08 8.02 -12.28
N THR A 64 11.76 8.04 -12.38
CA THR A 64 11.03 8.93 -13.29
C THR A 64 10.64 10.22 -12.56
N ASP A 65 10.52 11.33 -13.29
CA ASP A 65 10.08 12.61 -12.74
C ASP A 65 8.65 12.53 -12.19
N GLU A 66 7.81 11.72 -12.83
CA GLU A 66 6.40 11.57 -12.45
C GLU A 66 6.20 10.87 -11.12
N ARG A 67 7.14 10.01 -10.71
CA ARG A 67 7.02 9.17 -9.51
C ARG A 67 8.22 9.28 -8.56
N ALA A 68 9.12 10.24 -8.78
CA ALA A 68 10.29 10.46 -7.93
C ALA A 68 9.92 10.66 -6.45
N TRP A 69 8.78 11.27 -6.17
CA TRP A 69 8.26 11.51 -4.83
C TRP A 69 7.98 10.22 -4.03
N SER A 70 7.80 9.09 -4.71
CA SER A 70 7.59 7.80 -4.02
C SER A 70 8.82 7.35 -3.23
N GLY A 71 10.00 7.90 -3.50
CA GLY A 71 11.23 7.67 -2.72
C GLY A 71 11.17 8.25 -1.30
N GLU A 72 10.26 9.19 -1.03
CA GLU A 72 10.06 9.80 0.29
C GLU A 72 9.23 8.92 1.24
N VAL A 73 8.71 7.81 0.76
CA VAL A 73 7.85 6.89 1.50
C VAL A 73 8.56 5.55 1.66
N SER A 74 8.31 4.85 2.76
CA SER A 74 8.83 3.50 2.96
C SER A 74 8.40 2.57 1.82
N ALA A 75 9.36 1.89 1.19
CA ALA A 75 9.09 0.94 0.12
C ALA A 75 8.16 -0.20 0.57
N VAL A 76 8.21 -0.58 1.85
CA VAL A 76 7.34 -1.61 2.42
C VAL A 76 5.86 -1.20 2.32
N VAL A 77 5.54 0.06 2.58
CA VAL A 77 4.17 0.58 2.43
C VAL A 77 3.67 0.39 1.00
N LEU A 78 4.51 0.68 0.01
CA LEU A 78 4.17 0.55 -1.40
C LEU A 78 4.03 -0.91 -1.83
N GLN A 79 4.92 -1.78 -1.35
CA GLN A 79 4.85 -3.23 -1.60
C GLN A 79 3.58 -3.84 -1.00
N GLN A 80 3.19 -3.41 0.20
CA GLN A 80 1.95 -3.88 0.84
C GLN A 80 0.71 -3.40 0.10
N ALA A 81 0.73 -2.23 -0.52
CA ALA A 81 -0.35 -1.77 -1.40
C ALA A 81 -0.55 -2.71 -2.59
N LEU A 82 0.53 -3.18 -3.21
CA LEU A 82 0.46 -4.16 -4.30
C LEU A 82 -0.03 -5.53 -3.81
N ARG A 83 0.34 -5.94 -2.61
CA ARG A 83 -0.18 -7.18 -2.01
C ARG A 83 -1.68 -7.08 -1.73
N ASP A 84 -2.16 -5.92 -1.31
CA ASP A 84 -3.60 -5.69 -1.12
C ASP A 84 -4.35 -5.82 -2.45
N LEU A 85 -3.79 -5.30 -3.53
CA LEU A 85 -4.35 -5.46 -4.87
C LEU A 85 -4.41 -6.94 -5.27
N ASP A 86 -3.34 -7.69 -5.04
CA ASP A 86 -3.28 -9.12 -5.35
C ASP A 86 -4.33 -9.91 -4.55
N THR A 87 -4.46 -9.60 -3.26
CA THR A 87 -5.48 -10.22 -2.40
C THR A 87 -6.90 -9.91 -2.91
N ALA A 88 -7.15 -8.68 -3.33
CA ALA A 88 -8.45 -8.27 -3.89
C ALA A 88 -8.78 -9.06 -5.17
N TYR A 89 -7.81 -9.25 -6.05
CA TYR A 89 -7.99 -10.07 -7.25
C TYR A 89 -8.24 -11.54 -6.92
N ARG A 90 -7.48 -12.13 -6.00
CA ARG A 90 -7.71 -13.52 -5.58
C ARG A 90 -9.10 -13.71 -5.00
N THR A 91 -9.53 -12.81 -4.13
CA THR A 91 -10.87 -12.87 -3.53
C THR A 91 -11.95 -12.79 -4.61
N PHE A 92 -11.76 -11.92 -5.59
CA PHE A 92 -12.69 -11.80 -6.73
C PHE A 92 -12.73 -13.09 -7.57
N VAL A 93 -11.58 -13.64 -7.93
CA VAL A 93 -11.49 -14.89 -8.71
C VAL A 93 -12.11 -16.06 -7.95
N ASP A 94 -11.83 -16.19 -6.65
CA ASP A 94 -12.41 -17.23 -5.80
C ASP A 94 -13.94 -17.09 -5.71
N ALA A 95 -14.44 -15.87 -5.65
CA ALA A 95 -15.88 -15.61 -5.67
C ALA A 95 -16.52 -16.02 -7.00
N LEU A 96 -15.84 -15.79 -8.13
CA LEU A 96 -16.29 -16.24 -9.44
C LEU A 96 -16.33 -17.77 -9.54
N LYS A 97 -15.40 -18.45 -8.87
CA LYS A 97 -15.36 -19.92 -8.81
C LYS A 97 -16.37 -20.51 -7.83
N GLY A 98 -17.08 -19.67 -7.07
CA GLY A 98 -18.08 -20.10 -6.09
C GLY A 98 -17.50 -20.57 -4.75
N THR A 99 -16.19 -20.42 -4.50
CA THR A 99 -15.55 -20.84 -3.24
C THR A 99 -15.68 -19.82 -2.12
N ARG A 100 -16.14 -18.62 -2.43
CA ARG A 100 -16.39 -17.52 -1.49
C ARG A 100 -17.68 -16.78 -1.83
N PRO A 101 -18.26 -16.03 -0.86
CA PRO A 101 -19.36 -15.12 -1.15
C PRO A 101 -19.01 -14.13 -2.25
N ARG A 102 -20.01 -13.74 -3.04
CA ARG A 102 -19.81 -12.85 -4.18
C ARG A 102 -19.23 -11.51 -3.76
N VAL A 103 -18.12 -11.12 -4.39
CA VAL A 103 -17.50 -9.79 -4.26
C VAL A 103 -17.24 -9.22 -5.66
N GLY A 104 -17.17 -7.91 -5.75
CA GLY A 104 -16.84 -7.22 -7.00
C GLY A 104 -15.34 -7.26 -7.33
N ALA A 105 -15.01 -6.95 -8.57
CA ALA A 105 -13.64 -6.75 -9.00
C ALA A 105 -12.99 -5.58 -8.24
N PRO A 106 -11.65 -5.57 -8.10
CA PRO A 106 -10.95 -4.45 -7.52
C PRO A 106 -11.30 -3.14 -8.23
N ARG A 107 -11.41 -2.07 -7.45
CA ARG A 107 -11.75 -0.73 -7.94
C ARG A 107 -10.61 0.24 -7.65
N PHE A 108 -10.50 1.28 -8.47
CA PHE A 108 -9.61 2.39 -8.21
C PHE A 108 -9.96 3.05 -6.88
N LYS A 109 -8.95 3.34 -6.07
CA LYS A 109 -9.12 4.03 -4.79
C LYS A 109 -9.25 5.53 -5.03
N SER A 110 -10.24 6.13 -4.39
CA SER A 110 -10.50 7.57 -4.48
C SER A 110 -9.64 8.35 -3.50
N ARG A 111 -9.19 9.52 -3.92
CA ARG A 111 -8.53 10.49 -3.04
C ARG A 111 -9.45 10.98 -1.91
N LYS A 112 -10.76 10.92 -2.12
CA LYS A 112 -11.77 11.35 -1.14
C LYS A 112 -12.08 10.28 -0.09
N ASP A 113 -11.58 9.06 -0.26
CA ASP A 113 -11.79 8.00 0.72
C ASP A 113 -11.01 8.31 2.00
N ASN A 114 -11.72 8.43 3.11
CA ASN A 114 -11.15 8.70 4.42
C ASN A 114 -10.77 7.42 5.19
N ARG A 115 -11.03 6.24 4.63
CA ARG A 115 -10.67 4.94 5.21
C ARG A 115 -9.30 4.46 4.72
N GLN A 116 -8.36 5.37 4.64
CA GLN A 116 -7.02 5.05 4.18
C GLN A 116 -6.23 4.34 5.27
N ALA A 117 -5.48 3.32 4.88
CA ALA A 117 -4.60 2.58 5.77
C ALA A 117 -3.30 2.21 5.05
N VAL A 118 -2.22 2.19 5.80
CA VAL A 118 -0.93 1.68 5.33
C VAL A 118 -0.45 0.62 6.31
N ARG A 119 0.36 -0.31 5.83
CA ARG A 119 0.93 -1.38 6.63
C ARG A 119 2.44 -1.31 6.66
N PHE A 120 3.00 -1.47 7.85
CA PHE A 120 4.41 -1.70 8.06
C PHE A 120 4.58 -3.13 8.58
N THR A 121 5.25 -3.96 7.81
CA THR A 121 5.58 -5.34 8.24
C THR A 121 6.74 -5.32 9.22
N ALA A 122 7.00 -6.44 9.89
CA ALA A 122 8.12 -6.57 10.82
C ALA A 122 9.46 -6.15 10.20
N ASN A 123 9.65 -6.41 8.90
CA ASN A 123 10.87 -6.06 8.17
C ASN A 123 11.01 -4.56 7.86
N ALA A 124 10.00 -3.77 8.12
CA ALA A 124 10.00 -2.33 7.84
C ALA A 124 10.78 -1.50 8.87
N ARG A 125 11.34 -2.13 9.87
CA ARG A 125 12.14 -1.48 10.94
C ARG A 125 11.35 -0.47 11.78
N TRP A 126 10.06 -0.68 11.92
CA TRP A 126 9.29 0.07 12.91
C TRP A 126 9.60 -0.47 14.32
N ARG A 127 9.48 0.37 15.32
CA ARG A 127 9.72 -0.03 16.71
C ARG A 127 8.96 0.86 17.68
N ILE A 128 8.84 0.38 18.91
CA ILE A 128 8.37 1.20 20.03
C ILE A 128 9.63 1.70 20.76
N THR A 129 9.72 3.00 20.95
CA THR A 129 10.85 3.62 21.65
C THR A 129 10.79 3.37 23.15
N THR A 130 11.90 3.60 23.85
CA THR A 130 11.95 3.47 25.31
C THR A 130 10.97 4.43 26.01
N GLY A 131 10.65 5.56 25.39
CA GLY A 131 9.65 6.52 25.88
C GLY A 131 8.20 6.17 25.55
N GLY A 132 7.96 5.06 24.84
CA GLY A 132 6.61 4.60 24.49
C GLY A 132 6.07 5.16 23.17
N ASP A 133 6.86 5.88 22.40
CA ASP A 133 6.47 6.38 21.09
C ASP A 133 6.61 5.31 20.01
N LEU A 134 5.85 5.46 18.92
CA LEU A 134 5.94 4.57 17.76
C LEU A 134 6.87 5.19 16.72
N SER A 135 8.02 4.55 16.51
CA SER A 135 8.96 4.95 15.46
C SER A 135 8.60 4.29 14.15
N LEU A 136 8.27 5.09 13.14
CA LEU A 136 7.88 4.63 11.81
C LEU A 136 8.89 5.08 10.76
N PRO A 137 9.29 4.21 9.82
CA PRO A 137 10.18 4.57 8.73
C PRO A 137 9.66 5.76 7.92
N LYS A 138 10.53 6.73 7.64
CA LYS A 138 10.19 7.95 6.86
C LYS A 138 9.15 8.87 7.51
N VAL A 139 8.73 8.57 8.73
CA VAL A 139 7.77 9.39 9.48
C VAL A 139 8.42 9.94 10.75
N GLY A 140 9.15 9.09 11.47
CA GLY A 140 9.79 9.44 12.73
C GLY A 140 9.06 8.87 13.94
N ASP A 141 9.40 9.38 15.12
CA ASP A 141 8.85 8.92 16.40
C ASP A 141 7.51 9.62 16.67
N VAL A 142 6.42 8.88 16.52
CA VAL A 142 5.07 9.40 16.69
C VAL A 142 4.59 9.11 18.10
N ARG A 143 4.11 10.14 18.77
CA ARG A 143 3.56 10.03 20.11
C ARG A 143 2.31 9.14 20.12
N VAL A 144 2.27 8.26 21.09
CA VAL A 144 1.14 7.35 21.34
C VAL A 144 0.25 7.87 22.46
#